data_428f3e6f84a57c1329099c7a9055db67
#
_entry.id   428f3e6f84a57c1329099c7a9055db67
#
_cell.length_a   1.000
_cell.length_b   1.000
_cell.length_c   1.000
_cell.angle_alpha   90.00
_cell.angle_beta   90.00
_cell.angle_gamma   90.00
#
_symmetry.space_group_name_H-M   'P 1'
#
loop_
_entity.id
_entity.type
_entity.pdbx_description
1 polymer ?
#
loop_
_entity_poly.entity_id
_entity_poly.type
_entity_poly.pdbx_seq_one_letter_code
_entity_poly.pdbx_strand_id
1 'polypeptide(L)'
;MARVAAQLTNFTAGELSPRLDGRNDLAKYSAGCATVENMVIYPHGAAARRPGTQFVASVKTPAAKTRLIPFEFSTEQTYILEFGNQYIRFYRNNGQIESGGSPYEISTPYLTAELFDIKFAQSADVMYLTHPNHQTRKLSRTGHTSWTLAAVEFTNGPYLDANVTETTITSPAHTVGTGRTLTASAVTGIN
;
A
#
# COMPACT_ATOMS: atom_id res chain seq x y z
N MET A 1 2.86 -52.37 -32.79
CA MET A 1 3.67 -51.76 -31.71
C MET A 1 2.75 -51.22 -30.65
N ALA A 2 2.90 -51.61 -29.41
CA ALA A 2 2.12 -51.08 -28.29
C ALA A 2 2.55 -49.60 -28.06
N ARG A 3 1.58 -48.69 -28.05
CA ARG A 3 1.81 -47.28 -27.76
C ARG A 3 1.94 -47.12 -26.26
N VAL A 4 3.10 -46.83 -25.75
CA VAL A 4 3.32 -46.53 -24.34
C VAL A 4 2.94 -45.08 -24.14
N ALA A 5 1.92 -44.79 -23.35
CA ALA A 5 1.57 -43.42 -22.93
C ALA A 5 2.33 -43.11 -21.64
N ALA A 6 3.19 -42.12 -21.69
CA ALA A 6 3.81 -41.60 -20.48
C ALA A 6 2.75 -40.86 -19.63
N GLN A 7 2.62 -41.25 -18.36
CA GLN A 7 1.71 -40.60 -17.42
C GLN A 7 2.50 -39.59 -16.59
N LEU A 8 2.03 -38.32 -16.58
CA LEU A 8 2.53 -37.29 -15.69
C LEU A 8 1.58 -37.26 -14.46
N THR A 9 2.09 -37.62 -13.31
CA THR A 9 1.30 -37.73 -12.07
C THR A 9 1.68 -36.68 -11.01
N ASN A 10 2.72 -35.93 -11.27
CA ASN A 10 3.25 -34.92 -10.35
C ASN A 10 3.48 -33.62 -11.10
N PHE A 11 2.95 -32.52 -10.56
CA PHE A 11 3.04 -31.18 -11.15
C PHE A 11 3.77 -30.17 -10.24
N THR A 12 4.54 -30.67 -9.26
CA THR A 12 5.16 -29.81 -8.22
C THR A 12 6.17 -28.81 -8.76
N ALA A 13 6.74 -29.04 -9.95
CA ALA A 13 7.64 -28.06 -10.58
C ALA A 13 6.91 -26.90 -11.26
N GLY A 14 5.57 -27.00 -11.41
CA GLY A 14 4.78 -25.93 -12.00
C GLY A 14 5.00 -25.75 -13.49
N GLU A 15 4.87 -24.53 -13.95
CA GLU A 15 5.17 -24.15 -15.33
C GLU A 15 6.67 -23.99 -15.53
N LEU A 16 7.20 -24.66 -16.52
CA LEU A 16 8.62 -24.62 -16.88
C LEU A 16 8.86 -23.58 -17.98
N SER A 17 9.93 -22.85 -17.84
CA SER A 17 10.39 -21.94 -18.90
C SER A 17 10.65 -22.72 -20.20
N PRO A 18 10.29 -22.20 -21.38
CA PRO A 18 10.64 -22.81 -22.68
C PRO A 18 12.14 -23.06 -22.88
N ARG A 19 12.99 -22.36 -22.14
CA ARG A 19 14.45 -22.57 -22.14
C ARG A 19 14.87 -23.93 -21.57
N LEU A 20 13.96 -24.59 -20.84
CA LEU A 20 14.18 -25.90 -20.23
C LEU A 20 13.62 -27.05 -21.11
N ASP A 21 13.05 -26.75 -22.25
CA ASP A 21 12.51 -27.76 -23.16
C ASP A 21 13.60 -28.78 -23.55
N GLY A 22 13.25 -30.06 -23.39
CA GLY A 22 14.16 -31.16 -23.68
C GLY A 22 15.24 -31.44 -22.61
N ARG A 23 15.29 -30.69 -21.53
CA ARG A 23 16.25 -30.88 -20.42
C ARG A 23 15.85 -32.03 -19.50
N ASN A 24 15.88 -33.25 -20.04
CA ASN A 24 15.54 -34.48 -19.30
C ASN A 24 16.55 -34.84 -18.19
N ASP A 25 17.71 -34.16 -18.19
CA ASP A 25 18.73 -34.27 -17.14
C ASP A 25 18.31 -33.59 -15.83
N LEU A 26 17.30 -32.76 -15.85
CA LEU A 26 16.81 -32.09 -14.67
C LEU A 26 15.68 -32.88 -14.00
N ALA A 27 15.84 -33.22 -12.75
CA ALA A 27 14.84 -33.96 -11.96
C ALA A 27 13.45 -33.27 -11.92
N LYS A 28 13.43 -31.94 -11.97
CA LYS A 28 12.19 -31.15 -12.01
C LYS A 28 11.46 -31.21 -13.34
N TYR A 29 12.14 -31.58 -14.43
CA TYR A 29 11.53 -31.61 -15.77
C TYR A 29 10.34 -32.58 -15.84
N SER A 30 10.46 -33.76 -15.23
CA SER A 30 9.42 -34.78 -15.19
C SER A 30 8.22 -34.43 -14.29
N ALA A 31 8.33 -33.39 -13.48
CA ALA A 31 7.28 -32.89 -12.58
C ALA A 31 6.73 -31.52 -12.98
N GLY A 32 7.06 -31.05 -14.19
CA GLY A 32 6.63 -29.76 -14.70
C GLY A 32 5.73 -29.85 -15.92
N CYS A 33 5.12 -28.73 -16.28
CA CYS A 33 4.28 -28.59 -17.46
C CYS A 33 4.77 -27.42 -18.31
N ALA A 34 4.50 -27.47 -19.62
CA ALA A 34 4.77 -26.36 -20.52
C ALA A 34 3.85 -25.15 -20.24
N THR A 35 2.61 -25.41 -19.77
CA THR A 35 1.64 -24.34 -19.48
C THR A 35 0.77 -24.78 -18.30
N VAL A 36 0.60 -23.90 -17.30
CA VAL A 36 -0.25 -24.10 -16.12
C VAL A 36 -1.10 -22.84 -15.89
N GLU A 37 -2.13 -22.69 -16.70
CA GLU A 37 -3.04 -21.55 -16.59
C GLU A 37 -4.28 -21.88 -15.78
N ASN A 38 -4.71 -20.96 -14.92
CA ASN A 38 -5.90 -21.08 -14.09
C ASN A 38 -5.94 -22.34 -13.20
N MET A 39 -4.78 -22.84 -12.76
CA MET A 39 -4.63 -23.99 -11.89
C MET A 39 -3.82 -23.63 -10.64
N VAL A 40 -4.08 -24.36 -9.57
CA VAL A 40 -3.30 -24.32 -8.31
C VAL A 40 -2.61 -25.66 -8.17
N ILE A 41 -1.31 -25.64 -7.95
CA ILE A 41 -0.51 -26.84 -7.73
C ILE A 41 -0.34 -27.03 -6.24
N TYR A 42 -0.68 -28.23 -5.78
CA TYR A 42 -0.51 -28.61 -4.38
C TYR A 42 0.87 -29.23 -4.12
N PRO A 43 1.42 -29.08 -2.91
CA PRO A 43 2.72 -29.65 -2.55
C PRO A 43 2.83 -31.17 -2.73
N HIS A 44 1.70 -31.89 -2.67
CA HIS A 44 1.64 -33.35 -2.87
C HIS A 44 1.58 -33.78 -4.35
N GLY A 45 1.72 -32.84 -5.30
CA GLY A 45 1.83 -33.11 -6.73
C GLY A 45 0.57 -32.91 -7.55
N ALA A 46 -0.61 -32.87 -6.94
CA ALA A 46 -1.85 -32.64 -7.67
C ALA A 46 -1.99 -31.23 -8.21
N ALA A 47 -2.68 -31.07 -9.33
CA ALA A 47 -3.11 -29.80 -9.87
C ALA A 47 -4.64 -29.73 -9.83
N ALA A 48 -5.19 -28.64 -9.30
CA ALA A 48 -6.61 -28.38 -9.25
C ALA A 48 -6.95 -27.05 -9.94
N ARG A 49 -8.18 -26.94 -10.40
CA ARG A 49 -8.69 -25.69 -10.94
C ARG A 49 -8.67 -24.61 -9.85
N ARG A 50 -8.21 -23.41 -10.16
CA ARG A 50 -8.27 -22.29 -9.22
C ARG A 50 -9.72 -22.02 -8.78
N PRO A 51 -9.95 -21.56 -7.55
CA PRO A 51 -11.28 -21.14 -7.11
C PRO A 51 -11.77 -19.96 -7.96
N GLY A 52 -13.08 -19.81 -8.05
CA GLY A 52 -13.71 -18.66 -8.69
C GLY A 52 -13.42 -17.37 -7.94
N THR A 53 -13.71 -16.24 -8.59
CA THR A 53 -13.69 -14.91 -7.97
C THR A 53 -15.11 -14.52 -7.58
N GLN A 54 -15.24 -13.88 -6.41
CA GLN A 54 -16.49 -13.31 -5.96
C GLN A 54 -16.46 -11.81 -6.19
N PHE A 55 -17.53 -11.25 -6.78
CA PHE A 55 -17.72 -9.82 -6.84
C PHE A 55 -18.10 -9.31 -5.44
N VAL A 56 -17.43 -8.27 -4.98
CA VAL A 56 -17.68 -7.65 -3.67
C VAL A 56 -18.44 -6.34 -3.83
N ALA A 57 -17.86 -5.37 -4.52
CA ALA A 57 -18.48 -4.08 -4.80
C ALA A 57 -17.76 -3.37 -5.96
N SER A 58 -18.46 -2.42 -6.58
CA SER A 58 -17.84 -1.52 -7.55
C SER A 58 -17.09 -0.39 -6.85
N VAL A 59 -15.95 0.00 -7.41
CA VAL A 59 -15.25 1.21 -6.99
C VAL A 59 -16.11 2.46 -7.21
N LYS A 60 -15.88 3.52 -6.45
CA LYS A 60 -16.67 4.77 -6.56
C LYS A 60 -16.70 5.36 -7.97
N THR A 61 -15.56 5.29 -8.66
CA THR A 61 -15.41 5.82 -10.02
C THR A 61 -14.74 4.75 -10.88
N PRO A 62 -15.53 3.90 -11.60
CA PRO A 62 -14.98 2.76 -12.35
C PRO A 62 -13.97 3.13 -13.44
N ALA A 63 -14.05 4.36 -13.97
CA ALA A 63 -13.10 4.85 -14.98
C ALA A 63 -11.77 5.32 -14.39
N ALA A 64 -11.65 5.48 -13.06
CA ALA A 64 -10.45 5.94 -12.40
C ALA A 64 -9.69 4.76 -11.78
N LYS A 65 -8.36 4.84 -11.83
CA LYS A 65 -7.51 3.87 -11.14
C LYS A 65 -7.69 4.00 -9.63
N THR A 66 -7.75 2.86 -8.95
CA THR A 66 -7.76 2.77 -7.50
C THR A 66 -6.61 1.88 -7.04
N ARG A 67 -6.19 2.03 -5.79
CA ARG A 67 -5.18 1.20 -5.17
C ARG A 67 -5.74 0.53 -3.94
N LEU A 68 -5.55 -0.78 -3.84
CA LEU A 68 -5.92 -1.55 -2.66
C LEU A 68 -4.71 -1.72 -1.75
N ILE A 69 -4.89 -1.42 -0.46
CA ILE A 69 -3.86 -1.57 0.58
C ILE A 69 -4.47 -2.42 1.70
N PRO A 70 -3.81 -3.53 2.12
CA PRO A 70 -4.25 -4.31 3.26
C PRO A 70 -3.99 -3.56 4.56
N PHE A 71 -4.88 -3.76 5.55
CA PHE A 71 -4.73 -3.30 6.91
C PHE A 71 -5.05 -4.45 7.87
N GLU A 72 -4.05 -4.95 8.58
CA GLU A 72 -4.15 -6.13 9.43
C GLU A 72 -4.27 -5.68 10.90
N PHE A 73 -5.48 -5.73 11.45
CA PHE A 73 -5.70 -5.43 12.86
C PHE A 73 -5.34 -6.61 13.78
N SER A 74 -5.71 -7.82 13.36
CA SER A 74 -5.40 -9.06 14.07
C SER A 74 -5.35 -10.21 13.08
N THR A 75 -4.98 -11.40 13.53
CA THR A 75 -4.98 -12.63 12.71
C THR A 75 -6.37 -13.01 12.19
N GLU A 76 -7.43 -12.57 12.86
CA GLU A 76 -8.82 -12.86 12.47
C GLU A 76 -9.51 -11.68 11.81
N GLN A 77 -8.97 -10.47 11.94
CA GLN A 77 -9.61 -9.26 11.49
C GLN A 77 -8.69 -8.42 10.62
N THR A 78 -8.96 -8.46 9.34
CA THR A 78 -8.27 -7.71 8.31
C THR A 78 -9.23 -6.81 7.56
N TYR A 79 -8.71 -5.73 7.00
CA TYR A 79 -9.42 -4.82 6.12
C TYR A 79 -8.67 -4.66 4.81
N ILE A 80 -9.41 -4.38 3.77
CA ILE A 80 -8.85 -3.85 2.52
C ILE A 80 -9.28 -2.39 2.39
N LEU A 81 -8.31 -1.54 2.22
CA LEU A 81 -8.51 -0.10 2.02
C LEU A 81 -8.48 0.19 0.52
N GLU A 82 -9.57 0.71 -0.04
CA GLU A 82 -9.64 1.21 -1.41
C GLU A 82 -9.29 2.69 -1.41
N PHE A 83 -8.09 3.00 -1.87
CA PHE A 83 -7.68 4.38 -2.14
C PHE A 83 -8.11 4.79 -3.53
N GLY A 84 -8.92 5.82 -3.61
CA GLY A 84 -9.34 6.45 -4.86
C GLY A 84 -9.05 7.94 -4.88
N ASN A 85 -9.63 8.66 -5.82
CA ASN A 85 -9.42 10.09 -5.96
C ASN A 85 -9.97 10.87 -4.76
N GLN A 86 -9.09 11.24 -3.84
CA GLN A 86 -9.39 11.97 -2.61
C GLN A 86 -10.32 11.25 -1.62
N TYR A 87 -10.38 9.91 -1.66
CA TYR A 87 -11.12 9.13 -0.68
C TYR A 87 -10.43 7.82 -0.33
N ILE A 88 -10.84 7.22 0.82
CA ILE A 88 -10.58 5.82 1.18
C ILE A 88 -11.93 5.19 1.53
N ARG A 89 -12.22 4.00 0.96
CA ARG A 89 -13.30 3.09 1.35
C ARG A 89 -12.74 1.85 2.00
N PHE A 90 -13.57 1.18 2.77
CA PHE A 90 -13.14 0.10 3.64
C PHE A 90 -13.93 -1.16 3.36
N TYR A 91 -13.24 -2.29 3.29
CA TYR A 91 -13.82 -3.60 3.05
C TYR A 91 -13.40 -4.56 4.16
N ARG A 92 -14.31 -5.45 4.56
CA ARG A 92 -14.09 -6.48 5.57
C ARG A 92 -15.03 -7.66 5.31
N ASN A 93 -14.57 -8.88 5.57
CA ASN A 93 -15.39 -10.10 5.50
C ASN A 93 -16.14 -10.23 4.16
N ASN A 94 -15.43 -10.03 3.05
CA ASN A 94 -15.98 -10.08 1.69
C ASN A 94 -17.11 -9.07 1.41
N GLY A 95 -17.22 -8.00 2.17
CA GLY A 95 -18.21 -6.94 2.01
C GLY A 95 -17.62 -5.54 2.14
N GLN A 96 -18.29 -4.57 1.55
CA GLN A 96 -18.00 -3.15 1.75
C GLN A 96 -18.57 -2.69 3.10
N ILE A 97 -17.81 -1.90 3.84
CA ILE A 97 -18.30 -1.31 5.09
C ILE A 97 -19.21 -0.14 4.75
N GLU A 98 -20.39 -0.13 5.34
CA GLU A 98 -21.41 0.88 5.15
C GLU A 98 -21.73 1.62 6.44
N SER A 99 -22.16 2.86 6.32
CA SER A 99 -22.69 3.67 7.41
C SER A 99 -23.94 4.38 6.91
N GLY A 100 -25.06 4.16 7.60
CA GLY A 100 -26.34 4.74 7.20
C GLY A 100 -26.83 4.30 5.79
N GLY A 101 -26.49 3.09 5.33
CA GLY A 101 -26.90 2.56 4.04
C GLY A 101 -26.09 3.09 2.84
N SER A 102 -24.98 3.74 3.12
CA SER A 102 -24.02 4.21 2.09
C SER A 102 -22.62 3.70 2.39
N PRO A 103 -21.76 3.49 1.38
CA PRO A 103 -20.37 3.11 1.59
C PRO A 103 -19.66 4.07 2.52
N TYR A 104 -19.07 3.52 3.59
CA TYR A 104 -18.28 4.33 4.53
C TYR A 104 -17.00 4.78 3.86
N GLU A 105 -16.75 6.08 3.84
CA GLU A 105 -15.55 6.65 3.25
C GLU A 105 -15.01 7.82 4.07
N ILE A 106 -13.70 8.03 4.01
CA ILE A 106 -13.04 9.21 4.56
C ILE A 106 -12.31 9.96 3.44
N SER A 107 -12.17 11.28 3.61
CA SER A 107 -11.46 12.13 2.66
C SER A 107 -9.94 12.02 2.82
N THR A 108 -9.23 12.11 1.68
CA THR A 108 -7.77 12.15 1.62
C THR A 108 -7.28 13.26 0.70
N PRO A 109 -6.02 13.72 0.81
CA PRO A 109 -5.47 14.70 -0.12
C PRO A 109 -5.00 14.08 -1.44
N TYR A 110 -4.89 12.75 -1.53
CA TYR A 110 -4.23 12.06 -2.64
C TYR A 110 -5.09 12.01 -3.89
N LEU A 111 -4.51 12.42 -5.01
CA LEU A 111 -5.16 12.34 -6.33
C LEU A 111 -4.92 10.97 -6.97
N THR A 112 -5.74 10.62 -7.99
CA THR A 112 -5.63 9.34 -8.72
C THR A 112 -4.21 9.05 -9.23
N ALA A 113 -3.51 10.07 -9.72
CA ALA A 113 -2.15 9.93 -10.25
C ALA A 113 -1.11 9.60 -9.17
N GLU A 114 -1.39 9.96 -7.91
CA GLU A 114 -0.47 9.87 -6.78
C GLU A 114 -0.62 8.57 -5.98
N LEU A 115 -1.69 7.82 -6.19
CA LEU A 115 -2.05 6.67 -5.35
C LEU A 115 -0.96 5.60 -5.28
N PHE A 116 -0.21 5.37 -6.36
CA PHE A 116 0.82 4.34 -6.41
C PHE A 116 2.17 4.79 -5.82
N ASP A 117 2.35 6.08 -5.60
CA ASP A 117 3.54 6.65 -4.95
C ASP A 117 3.42 6.67 -3.42
N ILE A 118 2.23 6.44 -2.88
CA ILE A 118 2.02 6.32 -1.44
C ILE A 118 2.84 5.14 -0.91
N LYS A 119 3.69 5.39 0.08
CA LYS A 119 4.33 4.33 0.88
C LYS A 119 3.62 4.24 2.22
N PHE A 120 3.54 3.05 2.77
CA PHE A 120 2.85 2.84 4.02
C PHE A 120 3.62 1.88 4.93
N ALA A 121 3.46 2.10 6.22
CA ALA A 121 3.91 1.19 7.27
C ALA A 121 2.82 1.14 8.34
N GLN A 122 2.52 -0.05 8.82
CA GLN A 122 1.48 -0.27 9.82
C GLN A 122 2.09 -0.74 11.14
N SER A 123 1.50 -0.26 12.24
CA SER A 123 1.74 -0.74 13.59
C SER A 123 0.39 -0.79 14.33
N ALA A 124 -0.07 -1.99 14.64
CA ALA A 124 -1.37 -2.24 15.27
C ALA A 124 -2.52 -1.48 14.56
N ASP A 125 -3.25 -0.62 15.28
CA ASP A 125 -4.39 0.16 14.78
C ASP A 125 -4.01 1.43 13.99
N VAL A 126 -2.73 1.61 13.68
CA VAL A 126 -2.23 2.82 13.04
C VAL A 126 -1.43 2.46 11.80
N MET A 127 -1.73 3.13 10.70
CA MET A 127 -0.94 3.08 9.47
C MET A 127 -0.40 4.46 9.15
N TYR A 128 0.90 4.56 8.96
CA TYR A 128 1.57 5.77 8.50
C TYR A 128 1.63 5.75 6.98
N LEU A 129 1.25 6.87 6.37
CA LEU A 129 1.23 7.07 4.93
C LEU A 129 2.19 8.19 4.59
N THR A 130 3.13 7.93 3.69
CA THR A 130 4.09 8.91 3.19
C THR A 130 3.98 9.06 1.69
N HIS A 131 4.14 10.29 1.21
CA HIS A 131 4.11 10.61 -0.21
C HIS A 131 5.05 11.79 -0.48
N PRO A 132 5.75 11.85 -1.63
CA PRO A 132 6.71 12.93 -1.91
C PRO A 132 6.11 14.34 -1.84
N ASN A 133 4.85 14.51 -2.28
CA ASN A 133 4.20 15.81 -2.40
C ASN A 133 3.26 16.14 -1.24
N HIS A 134 3.10 15.25 -0.26
CA HIS A 134 2.18 15.43 0.86
C HIS A 134 2.86 15.19 2.19
N GLN A 135 2.46 15.96 3.20
CA GLN A 135 2.87 15.72 4.57
C GLN A 135 2.51 14.29 5.00
N THR A 136 3.41 13.64 5.74
CA THR A 136 3.15 12.32 6.33
C THR A 136 1.85 12.32 7.12
N ARG A 137 1.02 11.31 6.89
CA ARG A 137 -0.27 11.17 7.56
C ARG A 137 -0.34 9.88 8.36
N LYS A 138 -1.13 9.93 9.40
CA LYS A 138 -1.47 8.82 10.27
C LYS A 138 -2.93 8.46 10.07
N LEU A 139 -3.19 7.26 9.56
CA LEU A 139 -4.51 6.65 9.50
C LEU A 139 -4.70 5.80 10.75
N SER A 140 -5.62 6.16 11.60
CA SER A 140 -5.93 5.46 12.85
C SER A 140 -7.32 4.86 12.79
N ARG A 141 -7.45 3.62 13.26
CA ARG A 141 -8.71 2.89 13.39
C ARG A 141 -9.15 2.85 14.85
N THR A 142 -10.38 3.21 15.14
CA THR A 142 -11.01 3.05 16.46
C THR A 142 -12.26 2.16 16.40
N GLY A 143 -12.76 1.87 15.20
CA GLY A 143 -13.91 1.00 14.97
C GLY A 143 -14.07 0.68 13.50
N HIS A 144 -15.09 -0.11 13.12
CA HIS A 144 -15.32 -0.49 11.72
C HIS A 144 -15.68 0.71 10.85
N THR A 145 -16.46 1.62 11.41
CA THR A 145 -16.91 2.88 10.79
C THR A 145 -16.30 4.11 11.47
N SER A 146 -15.14 3.95 12.10
CA SER A 146 -14.46 5.03 12.83
C SER A 146 -12.98 5.03 12.51
N TRP A 147 -12.64 5.82 11.51
CA TRP A 147 -11.28 6.00 10.99
C TRP A 147 -10.95 7.49 10.92
N THR A 148 -9.72 7.84 11.24
CA THR A 148 -9.24 9.21 11.17
C THR A 148 -7.93 9.27 10.39
N LEU A 149 -7.82 10.25 9.48
CA LEU A 149 -6.60 10.53 8.74
C LEU A 149 -6.08 11.92 9.15
N ALA A 150 -5.07 11.94 10.01
CA ALA A 150 -4.47 13.17 10.53
C ALA A 150 -3.05 13.36 9.97
N ALA A 151 -2.62 14.60 9.83
CA ALA A 151 -1.22 14.93 9.58
C ALA A 151 -0.37 14.52 10.79
N VAL A 152 0.85 14.05 10.54
CA VAL A 152 1.81 13.78 11.61
C VAL A 152 2.57 15.07 11.89
N GLU A 153 2.45 15.56 13.09
CA GLU A 153 3.27 16.66 13.58
C GLU A 153 4.52 16.09 14.22
N PHE A 154 5.67 16.48 13.69
CA PHE A 154 6.95 16.10 14.26
C PHE A 154 7.35 17.15 15.28
N THR A 155 7.54 16.73 16.52
CA THR A 155 8.16 17.59 17.52
C THR A 155 9.65 17.67 17.19
N ASN A 156 10.05 18.82 16.69
CA ASN A 156 11.46 19.10 16.46
C ASN A 156 12.15 19.40 17.79
N GLY A 157 13.35 18.94 17.93
CA GLY A 157 14.16 19.22 19.11
C GLY A 157 15.16 18.10 19.41
N PRO A 158 16.02 18.24 20.42
CA PRO A 158 16.07 19.37 21.35
C PRO A 158 16.66 20.62 20.72
N TYR A 159 16.03 21.74 20.95
CA TYR A 159 16.58 23.05 20.63
C TYR A 159 17.21 23.66 21.88
N LEU A 160 18.08 24.63 21.69
CA LEU A 160 18.46 25.54 22.76
C LEU A 160 17.23 26.28 23.26
N ASP A 161 17.28 26.78 24.49
CA ASP A 161 16.22 27.63 25.05
C ASP A 161 15.81 28.73 24.07
N ALA A 162 14.51 29.04 24.09
CA ALA A 162 14.00 30.10 23.22
C ALA A 162 14.77 31.41 23.44
N ASN A 163 15.18 32.03 22.36
CA ASN A 163 15.82 33.33 22.45
C ASN A 163 14.82 34.34 23.04
N VAL A 164 15.08 34.79 24.24
CA VAL A 164 14.27 35.79 24.97
C VAL A 164 14.82 37.22 24.80
N THR A 165 15.85 37.42 23.95
CA THR A 165 16.37 38.73 23.61
C THR A 165 15.46 39.43 22.60
N GLU A 166 15.56 40.74 22.50
CA GLU A 166 14.82 41.55 21.52
C GLU A 166 15.32 41.38 20.08
N THR A 167 16.23 40.42 19.85
CA THR A 167 16.77 40.13 18.51
C THR A 167 15.71 39.40 17.67
N THR A 168 15.29 40.03 16.60
CA THR A 168 14.36 39.44 15.62
C THR A 168 15.05 39.13 14.30
N ILE A 169 14.67 38.07 13.66
CA ILE A 169 15.10 37.72 12.30
C ILE A 169 13.94 37.97 11.35
N THR A 170 14.14 38.91 10.42
CA THR A 170 13.11 39.27 9.45
C THR A 170 13.46 38.72 8.06
N SER A 171 12.53 38.04 7.43
CA SER A 171 12.63 37.66 6.02
C SER A 171 12.09 38.79 5.15
N PRO A 172 12.82 39.20 4.11
CA PRO A 172 12.38 40.31 3.23
C PRO A 172 11.17 39.89 2.35
N ALA A 173 10.84 38.59 2.26
CA ALA A 173 9.67 38.12 1.52
C ALA A 173 9.22 36.74 2.01
N HIS A 174 7.91 36.47 1.91
CA HIS A 174 7.31 35.18 2.24
C HIS A 174 7.38 34.15 1.09
N THR A 175 7.88 34.56 -0.08
CA THR A 175 8.01 33.65 -1.24
C THR A 175 9.36 32.95 -1.22
N VAL A 176 9.35 31.66 -1.54
CA VAL A 176 10.58 30.87 -1.71
C VAL A 176 11.38 31.39 -2.89
N GLY A 177 12.68 31.65 -2.68
CA GLY A 177 13.59 32.13 -3.74
C GLY A 177 15.04 31.91 -3.32
N THR A 178 15.93 31.73 -4.30
CA THR A 178 17.38 31.68 -4.08
C THR A 178 17.98 33.08 -3.87
N GLY A 179 19.05 33.17 -3.08
CA GLY A 179 19.76 34.44 -2.82
C GLY A 179 19.05 35.34 -1.82
N ARG A 180 18.14 34.81 -0.98
CA ARG A 180 17.52 35.59 0.10
C ARG A 180 18.41 35.63 1.33
N THR A 181 18.63 36.83 1.87
CA THR A 181 19.36 37.04 3.13
C THR A 181 18.39 37.29 4.26
N LEU A 182 18.64 36.68 5.42
CA LEU A 182 17.93 36.97 6.66
C LEU A 182 18.70 38.10 7.40
N THR A 183 17.99 39.10 7.88
CA THR A 183 18.59 40.21 8.62
C THR A 183 18.22 40.10 10.10
N ALA A 184 19.23 40.07 10.97
CA ALA A 184 19.03 40.17 12.41
C ALA A 184 18.91 41.62 12.84
N SER A 185 17.93 41.97 13.67
CA SER A 185 17.68 43.36 14.13
C SER A 185 18.69 43.84 15.17
N ALA A 186 19.31 42.93 15.93
CA ALA A 186 20.37 43.24 16.88
C ALA A 186 21.42 42.14 16.90
N VAL A 187 22.68 42.48 17.01
CA VAL A 187 23.82 41.56 16.99
C VAL A 187 24.43 41.38 18.39
N THR A 188 23.96 42.10 19.39
CA THR A 188 24.45 42.02 20.78
C THR A 188 23.83 40.82 21.50
N GLY A 189 24.65 39.83 21.85
CA GLY A 189 24.25 38.71 22.68
C GLY A 189 24.10 37.35 21.98
N ILE A 190 24.53 37.22 20.73
CA ILE A 190 24.67 35.92 20.06
C ILE A 190 26.10 35.43 20.31
N ASN A 191 26.27 34.51 21.27
CA ASN A 191 27.48 33.74 21.49
C ASN A 191 27.41 32.43 20.73
#